data_ba85b54ea1ed971a5e0794cf5ff2e97d
#
_entry.id   ba85b54ea1ed971a5e0794cf5ff2e97d
#
_cell.length_a   1.000
_cell.length_b   1.000
_cell.length_c   1.000
_cell.angle_alpha   90.00
_cell.angle_beta   90.00
_cell.angle_gamma   90.00
#
_symmetry.space_group_name_H-M   'P 1'
#
loop_
_entity.id
_entity.type
_entity.pdbx_description
1 polymer ?
#
loop_
_entity_poly.entity_id
_entity_poly.type
_entity_poly.pdbx_seq_one_letter_code
_entity_poly.pdbx_strand_id
1 'polypeptide(L)'
;MKPLRLWPGVAIAVVTVLVAVIAPLVSPGGSMFAMLGGALGALLILLWWLFFSRAPWLDRIAAIVLVAVAVVLAKFVVHLSIAGAGQGFLVYVLGTQPLMLALVAWAVATRDARPSTRRLALIATVILASVPINLVRTGGIGGSSGMDMHWRWTPTPEELLLARGPEELKPVPPVPAVETPAPAAAAPIEKPVAPVAPTPAAPIAENAAPASVVEDVTPAEWPGFRGPNRDSVVHGVRINTDWTASPPKQMWRRPIGPGWSSFSVRGDLLYTQEQRGNEEIVACYRVSTGEPVWRHADPIRFYESNGGAGPRATPTIHGARVYSMGATGMLNALDAQTGKKIWSHNTSTDTSREVPFWGISSSPLVVDDVVIVSVGGTLSGYDIASGKQRWIGPLHGGSYSSPHLATIDGVAQVLILSAPGVVSVNPADGKLLWDYKWEGGAIIQPGITQDGDVLINGMTAMGGIGTKRLAIKHDGGAWTPEERWTSNGLKPYFNDYDIHKGHAYGFDNNILSCIDLTDGKRKWKGGRYGNGQMILLADQDLLIVTSEEGELALVSATTDQYKEIARMPLFNAKTWNHPVVVGNVLLVRNGEEMAAFKLAADPAQPTDAAKEER
;
A
#
# COMPACT_ATOMS: atom_id res chain seq x y z
N MET A 1 39.84 -13.77 -44.93
CA MET A 1 38.62 -13.09 -44.42
C MET A 1 38.95 -11.64 -44.15
N LYS A 2 38.01 -10.68 -44.40
CA LYS A 2 38.22 -9.28 -44.03
C LYS A 2 38.26 -9.17 -42.49
N PRO A 3 39.18 -8.35 -41.91
CA PRO A 3 39.25 -8.18 -40.46
C PRO A 3 37.96 -7.64 -39.91
N LEU A 4 37.62 -8.00 -38.65
CA LEU A 4 36.47 -7.50 -37.95
C LEU A 4 36.53 -5.98 -37.79
N ARG A 5 35.38 -5.31 -38.00
CA ARG A 5 35.26 -3.86 -37.77
C ARG A 5 34.86 -3.60 -36.32
N LEU A 6 35.82 -3.56 -35.40
CA LEU A 6 35.60 -3.54 -33.95
C LEU A 6 35.31 -2.13 -33.39
N TRP A 7 35.91 -1.06 -33.97
CA TRP A 7 35.89 0.28 -33.41
C TRP A 7 34.47 0.83 -33.11
N PRO A 8 33.41 0.60 -33.98
CA PRO A 8 32.11 1.13 -33.65
C PRO A 8 31.48 0.44 -32.44
N GLY A 9 31.65 -0.90 -32.34
CA GLY A 9 31.16 -1.64 -31.18
C GLY A 9 31.83 -1.22 -29.87
N VAL A 10 33.14 -0.99 -29.91
CA VAL A 10 33.90 -0.48 -28.76
C VAL A 10 33.44 0.92 -28.38
N ALA A 11 33.25 1.83 -29.34
CA ALA A 11 32.77 3.17 -29.06
C ALA A 11 31.38 3.16 -28.40
N ILE A 12 30.44 2.34 -28.93
CA ILE A 12 29.09 2.18 -28.34
C ILE A 12 29.21 1.62 -26.92
N ALA A 13 30.02 0.58 -26.68
CA ALA A 13 30.21 -0.02 -25.38
C ALA A 13 30.76 0.99 -24.36
N VAL A 14 31.77 1.78 -24.73
CA VAL A 14 32.35 2.83 -23.85
C VAL A 14 31.30 3.87 -23.49
N VAL A 15 30.55 4.39 -24.47
CA VAL A 15 29.47 5.37 -24.22
C VAL A 15 28.41 4.77 -23.30
N THR A 16 28.01 3.52 -23.52
CA THR A 16 27.00 2.83 -22.68
C THR A 16 27.47 2.74 -21.23
N VAL A 17 28.73 2.35 -21.00
CA VAL A 17 29.32 2.27 -19.65
C VAL A 17 29.42 3.67 -19.01
N LEU A 18 29.86 4.67 -19.78
CA LEU A 18 29.92 6.05 -19.26
C LEU A 18 28.55 6.56 -18.83
N VAL A 19 27.51 6.34 -19.63
CA VAL A 19 26.14 6.73 -19.27
C VAL A 19 25.68 5.97 -18.02
N ALA A 20 25.94 4.67 -17.93
CA ALA A 20 25.56 3.86 -16.78
C ALA A 20 26.20 4.33 -15.46
N VAL A 21 27.46 4.83 -15.52
CA VAL A 21 28.19 5.31 -14.33
C VAL A 21 27.89 6.77 -14.02
N ILE A 22 27.85 7.63 -15.02
CA ILE A 22 27.76 9.08 -14.81
C ILE A 22 26.32 9.53 -14.52
N ALA A 23 25.31 8.96 -15.21
CA ALA A 23 23.94 9.43 -15.05
C ALA A 23 23.41 9.36 -13.61
N PRO A 24 23.65 8.28 -12.82
CA PRO A 24 23.23 8.23 -11.42
C PRO A 24 23.94 9.25 -10.52
N LEU A 25 25.16 9.67 -10.89
CA LEU A 25 25.96 10.61 -10.09
C LEU A 25 25.56 12.08 -10.31
N VAL A 26 24.96 12.37 -11.47
CA VAL A 26 24.70 13.78 -11.88
C VAL A 26 23.25 14.18 -11.65
N SER A 27 22.32 13.23 -11.57
CA SER A 27 20.88 13.55 -11.50
C SER A 27 20.14 12.63 -10.52
N PRO A 28 19.20 13.16 -9.69
CA PRO A 28 18.31 12.34 -8.85
C PRO A 28 17.44 11.40 -9.68
N GLY A 29 17.28 11.39 -10.87
CA GLY A 29 16.61 10.40 -11.76
C GLY A 29 17.58 9.64 -12.64
N GLY A 30 18.88 9.76 -12.39
CA GLY A 30 19.97 9.25 -13.24
C GLY A 30 19.96 7.74 -13.43
N SER A 31 19.45 6.98 -12.45
CA SER A 31 19.31 5.53 -12.54
C SER A 31 18.38 5.09 -13.69
N MET A 32 17.31 5.84 -13.96
CA MET A 32 16.43 5.59 -15.08
C MET A 32 17.11 5.89 -16.42
N PHE A 33 17.88 6.98 -16.48
CA PHE A 33 18.67 7.30 -17.69
C PHE A 33 19.79 6.28 -17.93
N ALA A 34 20.43 5.76 -16.86
CA ALA A 34 21.39 4.68 -16.95
C ALA A 34 20.74 3.40 -17.52
N MET A 35 19.56 3.05 -17.05
CA MET A 35 18.81 1.88 -17.52
C MET A 35 18.37 2.04 -18.98
N LEU A 36 17.81 3.16 -19.37
CA LEU A 36 17.39 3.45 -20.76
C LEU A 36 18.62 3.54 -21.69
N GLY A 37 19.68 4.21 -21.26
CA GLY A 37 20.94 4.30 -22.00
C GLY A 37 21.60 2.93 -22.18
N GLY A 38 21.54 2.08 -21.17
CA GLY A 38 21.99 0.69 -21.25
C GLY A 38 21.18 -0.14 -22.25
N ALA A 39 19.86 -0.01 -22.24
CA ALA A 39 18.97 -0.70 -23.20
C ALA A 39 19.22 -0.22 -24.65
N LEU A 40 19.36 1.10 -24.85
CA LEU A 40 19.73 1.67 -26.15
C LEU A 40 21.11 1.22 -26.59
N GLY A 41 22.10 1.20 -25.69
CA GLY A 41 23.44 0.71 -25.97
C GLY A 41 23.45 -0.77 -26.38
N ALA A 42 22.69 -1.60 -25.69
CA ALA A 42 22.51 -3.01 -26.05
C ALA A 42 21.92 -3.19 -27.46
N LEU A 43 20.89 -2.39 -27.81
CA LEU A 43 20.30 -2.38 -29.15
C LEU A 43 21.31 -1.93 -30.22
N LEU A 44 22.07 -0.88 -29.96
CA LEU A 44 23.10 -0.38 -30.88
C LEU A 44 24.23 -1.39 -31.06
N ILE A 45 24.65 -2.10 -30.02
CA ILE A 45 25.64 -3.19 -30.11
C ILE A 45 25.07 -4.35 -30.96
N LEU A 46 23.79 -4.70 -30.77
CA LEU A 46 23.12 -5.72 -31.60
C LEU A 46 23.12 -5.34 -33.06
N LEU A 47 22.75 -4.10 -33.42
CA LEU A 47 22.74 -3.60 -34.79
C LEU A 47 24.16 -3.57 -35.37
N TRP A 48 25.14 -3.09 -34.60
CA TRP A 48 26.54 -3.17 -34.99
C TRP A 48 26.97 -4.60 -35.27
N TRP A 49 26.67 -5.52 -34.39
CA TRP A 49 27.06 -6.93 -34.53
C TRP A 49 26.48 -7.55 -35.82
N LEU A 50 25.18 -7.34 -36.05
CA LEU A 50 24.48 -7.89 -37.20
C LEU A 50 24.96 -7.31 -38.53
N PHE A 51 25.09 -5.98 -38.63
CA PHE A 51 25.23 -5.32 -39.93
C PHE A 51 26.65 -4.80 -40.21
N PHE A 52 27.40 -4.45 -39.18
CA PHE A 52 28.65 -3.71 -39.34
C PHE A 52 29.91 -4.45 -38.83
N SER A 53 29.80 -5.57 -38.11
CA SER A 53 30.91 -6.28 -37.52
C SER A 53 31.84 -7.00 -38.53
N ARG A 54 31.35 -7.28 -39.72
CA ARG A 54 32.04 -8.10 -40.76
C ARG A 54 32.32 -9.56 -40.32
N ALA A 55 31.70 -10.05 -39.24
CA ALA A 55 31.76 -11.45 -38.85
C ALA A 55 31.04 -12.36 -39.88
N PRO A 56 31.39 -13.63 -40.01
CA PRO A 56 30.61 -14.59 -40.78
C PRO A 56 29.15 -14.64 -40.27
N TRP A 57 28.20 -14.78 -41.19
CA TRP A 57 26.78 -14.79 -40.83
C TRP A 57 26.40 -15.85 -39.79
N LEU A 58 27.01 -17.05 -39.89
CA LEU A 58 26.81 -18.10 -38.90
C LEU A 58 27.22 -17.65 -37.50
N ASP A 59 28.37 -17.00 -37.35
CA ASP A 59 28.86 -16.52 -36.03
C ASP A 59 28.02 -15.34 -35.51
N ARG A 60 27.44 -14.49 -36.42
CA ARG A 60 26.53 -13.42 -36.02
C ARG A 60 25.24 -13.98 -35.43
N ILE A 61 24.61 -14.92 -36.13
CA ILE A 61 23.35 -15.54 -35.70
C ILE A 61 23.60 -16.38 -34.43
N ALA A 62 24.63 -17.20 -34.42
CA ALA A 62 24.97 -18.03 -33.25
C ALA A 62 25.19 -17.22 -31.99
N ALA A 63 25.87 -16.07 -32.05
CA ALA A 63 26.07 -15.20 -30.91
C ALA A 63 24.75 -14.61 -30.38
N ILE A 64 23.87 -14.17 -31.26
CA ILE A 64 22.56 -13.62 -30.87
C ILE A 64 21.67 -14.70 -30.27
N VAL A 65 21.61 -15.87 -30.89
CA VAL A 65 20.81 -17.00 -30.36
C VAL A 65 21.34 -17.39 -28.98
N LEU A 66 22.66 -17.47 -28.80
CA LEU A 66 23.26 -17.80 -27.50
C LEU A 66 22.93 -16.77 -26.43
N VAL A 67 23.01 -15.46 -26.76
CA VAL A 67 22.60 -14.39 -25.84
C VAL A 67 21.10 -14.47 -25.51
N ALA A 68 20.25 -14.67 -26.50
CA ALA A 68 18.81 -14.79 -26.30
C ALA A 68 18.47 -16.00 -25.39
N VAL A 69 19.09 -17.15 -25.64
CA VAL A 69 18.95 -18.34 -24.80
C VAL A 69 19.43 -18.07 -23.38
N ALA A 70 20.58 -17.40 -23.21
CA ALA A 70 21.10 -17.05 -21.88
C ALA A 70 20.12 -16.14 -21.10
N VAL A 71 19.52 -15.14 -21.74
CA VAL A 71 18.55 -14.24 -21.11
C VAL A 71 17.27 -14.99 -20.73
N VAL A 72 16.77 -15.88 -21.59
CA VAL A 72 15.60 -16.71 -21.28
C VAL A 72 15.89 -17.66 -20.12
N LEU A 73 17.04 -18.32 -20.12
CA LEU A 73 17.45 -19.22 -19.04
C LEU A 73 17.69 -18.47 -17.72
N ALA A 74 18.20 -17.24 -17.77
CA ALA A 74 18.39 -16.41 -16.60
C ALA A 74 17.10 -16.26 -15.79
N LYS A 75 15.92 -16.16 -16.43
CA LYS A 75 14.60 -16.05 -15.77
C LYS A 75 14.34 -17.17 -14.75
N PHE A 76 14.90 -18.37 -14.97
CA PHE A 76 14.70 -19.54 -14.10
C PHE A 76 15.73 -19.65 -12.98
N VAL A 77 16.82 -18.87 -13.04
CA VAL A 77 17.96 -18.98 -12.09
C VAL A 77 18.12 -17.74 -11.22
N VAL A 78 17.73 -16.56 -11.74
CA VAL A 78 17.81 -15.30 -10.97
C VAL A 78 16.87 -15.34 -9.75
N HIS A 79 17.18 -14.50 -8.77
CA HIS A 79 16.33 -14.37 -7.59
C HIS A 79 14.89 -13.94 -7.97
N LEU A 80 13.90 -14.46 -7.24
CA LEU A 80 12.47 -14.20 -7.51
C LEU A 80 12.13 -12.69 -7.60
N SER A 81 12.79 -11.86 -6.78
CA SER A 81 12.63 -10.41 -6.80
C SER A 81 13.04 -9.75 -8.12
N ILE A 82 13.98 -10.33 -8.85
CA ILE A 82 14.36 -9.86 -10.20
C ILE A 82 13.49 -10.52 -11.26
N ALA A 83 13.20 -11.82 -11.11
CA ALA A 83 12.38 -12.56 -12.07
C ALA A 83 10.95 -11.99 -12.22
N GLY A 84 10.37 -11.48 -11.15
CA GLY A 84 9.02 -10.90 -11.12
C GLY A 84 8.98 -9.38 -11.35
N ALA A 85 10.09 -8.65 -11.20
CA ALA A 85 10.11 -7.20 -11.25
C ALA A 85 9.71 -6.65 -12.64
N GLY A 86 8.83 -5.63 -12.62
CA GLY A 86 8.27 -5.06 -13.85
C GLY A 86 7.52 -6.11 -14.68
N GLN A 87 6.77 -7.01 -14.03
CA GLN A 87 6.07 -8.12 -14.69
C GLN A 87 7.03 -9.06 -15.45
N GLY A 88 8.24 -9.24 -14.92
CA GLY A 88 9.30 -10.05 -15.53
C GLY A 88 10.15 -9.34 -16.57
N PHE A 89 9.89 -8.04 -16.84
CA PHE A 89 10.65 -7.27 -17.83
C PHE A 89 12.07 -6.94 -17.35
N LEU A 90 12.28 -6.80 -16.03
CA LEU A 90 13.58 -6.41 -15.46
C LEU A 90 14.69 -7.41 -15.77
N VAL A 91 14.39 -8.71 -15.85
CA VAL A 91 15.36 -9.74 -16.26
C VAL A 91 15.92 -9.46 -17.64
N TYR A 92 15.08 -9.07 -18.58
CA TYR A 92 15.50 -8.76 -19.94
C TYR A 92 16.37 -7.50 -20.00
N VAL A 93 16.02 -6.48 -19.23
CA VAL A 93 16.80 -5.24 -19.17
C VAL A 93 18.15 -5.46 -18.51
N LEU A 94 18.19 -6.05 -17.31
CA LEU A 94 19.42 -6.26 -16.56
C LEU A 94 20.30 -7.38 -17.14
N GLY A 95 19.70 -8.38 -17.79
CA GLY A 95 20.42 -9.50 -18.39
C GLY A 95 21.06 -9.16 -19.75
N THR A 96 20.38 -8.39 -20.60
CA THR A 96 20.89 -8.07 -21.93
C THR A 96 22.08 -7.13 -21.95
N GLN A 97 22.11 -6.14 -21.07
CA GLN A 97 23.18 -5.13 -21.04
C GLN A 97 24.58 -5.74 -20.81
N PRO A 98 24.85 -6.52 -19.76
CA PRO A 98 26.17 -7.12 -19.53
C PRO A 98 26.55 -8.12 -20.63
N LEU A 99 25.57 -8.87 -21.16
CA LEU A 99 25.80 -9.83 -22.24
C LEU A 99 26.22 -9.13 -23.55
N MET A 100 25.60 -7.99 -23.88
CA MET A 100 25.98 -7.22 -25.08
C MET A 100 27.34 -6.56 -24.94
N LEU A 101 27.68 -6.03 -23.76
CA LEU A 101 29.02 -5.52 -23.46
C LEU A 101 30.06 -6.64 -23.52
N ALA A 102 29.74 -7.81 -22.98
CA ALA A 102 30.63 -8.99 -23.02
C ALA A 102 30.83 -9.50 -24.46
N LEU A 103 29.83 -9.41 -25.34
CA LEU A 103 29.94 -9.71 -26.77
C LEU A 103 30.98 -8.83 -27.45
N VAL A 104 31.02 -7.54 -27.14
CA VAL A 104 32.04 -6.61 -27.67
C VAL A 104 33.44 -6.99 -27.12
N ALA A 105 33.55 -7.21 -25.80
CA ALA A 105 34.81 -7.60 -25.17
C ALA A 105 35.34 -8.92 -25.75
N TRP A 106 34.48 -9.92 -25.92
CA TRP A 106 34.83 -11.18 -26.57
C TRP A 106 35.31 -10.97 -28.00
N ALA A 107 34.63 -10.15 -28.81
CA ALA A 107 34.99 -9.90 -30.18
C ALA A 107 36.38 -9.24 -30.30
N VAL A 108 36.72 -8.36 -29.37
CA VAL A 108 38.04 -7.71 -29.29
C VAL A 108 39.10 -8.71 -28.83
N ALA A 109 38.86 -9.44 -27.75
CA ALA A 109 39.83 -10.36 -27.17
C ALA A 109 40.19 -11.55 -28.09
N THR A 110 39.20 -11.98 -28.90
CA THR A 110 39.39 -13.17 -29.77
C THR A 110 39.58 -12.83 -31.24
N ARG A 111 39.90 -11.56 -31.55
CA ARG A 111 40.04 -11.10 -32.96
C ARG A 111 41.06 -11.92 -33.78
N ASP A 112 42.14 -12.35 -33.16
CA ASP A 112 43.26 -13.10 -33.78
C ASP A 112 43.21 -14.61 -33.50
N ALA A 113 42.16 -15.08 -32.78
CA ALA A 113 42.02 -16.49 -32.39
C ALA A 113 41.45 -17.37 -33.52
N ARG A 114 41.78 -18.67 -33.46
CA ARG A 114 41.22 -19.68 -34.39
C ARG A 114 39.68 -19.77 -34.22
N PRO A 115 38.91 -20.09 -35.30
CA PRO A 115 37.46 -20.14 -35.24
C PRO A 115 36.88 -21.03 -34.15
N SER A 116 37.47 -22.19 -33.89
CA SER A 116 37.07 -23.13 -32.82
C SER A 116 37.27 -22.52 -31.42
N THR A 117 38.43 -21.96 -31.14
CA THR A 117 38.76 -21.28 -29.88
C THR A 117 37.84 -20.10 -29.66
N ARG A 118 37.57 -19.34 -30.70
CA ARG A 118 36.68 -18.18 -30.67
C ARG A 118 35.25 -18.57 -30.28
N ARG A 119 34.70 -19.66 -30.84
CA ARG A 119 33.33 -20.14 -30.50
C ARG A 119 33.27 -20.68 -29.07
N LEU A 120 34.26 -21.42 -28.60
CA LEU A 120 34.31 -21.86 -27.20
C LEU A 120 34.44 -20.68 -26.24
N ALA A 121 35.29 -19.70 -26.56
CA ALA A 121 35.40 -18.47 -25.78
C ALA A 121 34.10 -17.67 -25.73
N LEU A 122 33.26 -17.67 -26.78
CA LEU A 122 31.97 -17.04 -26.77
C LEU A 122 31.05 -17.67 -25.73
N ILE A 123 30.95 -18.99 -25.72
CA ILE A 123 30.13 -19.72 -24.73
C ILE A 123 30.59 -19.38 -23.31
N ALA A 124 31.91 -19.45 -23.05
CA ALA A 124 32.48 -19.11 -21.73
C ALA A 124 32.17 -17.65 -21.34
N THR A 125 32.30 -16.71 -22.28
CA THR A 125 32.01 -15.28 -22.06
C THR A 125 30.53 -15.04 -21.71
N VAL A 126 29.61 -15.69 -22.41
CA VAL A 126 28.15 -15.56 -22.14
C VAL A 126 27.84 -16.13 -20.76
N ILE A 127 28.39 -17.30 -20.39
CA ILE A 127 28.20 -17.88 -19.05
C ILE A 127 28.74 -16.92 -17.97
N LEU A 128 29.96 -16.44 -18.11
CA LEU A 128 30.58 -15.53 -17.14
C LEU A 128 29.83 -14.21 -17.02
N ALA A 129 29.34 -13.65 -18.12
CA ALA A 129 28.57 -12.41 -18.15
C ALA A 129 27.16 -12.57 -17.54
N SER A 130 26.65 -13.80 -17.46
CA SER A 130 25.38 -14.11 -16.81
C SER A 130 25.50 -14.27 -15.29
N VAL A 131 26.71 -14.43 -14.74
CA VAL A 131 26.91 -14.65 -13.29
C VAL A 131 26.41 -13.47 -12.44
N PRO A 132 26.77 -12.20 -12.71
CA PRO A 132 26.47 -11.08 -11.82
C PRO A 132 24.98 -10.94 -11.48
N ILE A 133 24.08 -11.10 -12.46
CA ILE A 133 22.63 -10.98 -12.22
C ILE A 133 22.08 -12.08 -11.29
N ASN A 134 22.76 -13.22 -11.22
CA ASN A 134 22.38 -14.33 -10.35
C ASN A 134 22.88 -14.18 -8.90
N LEU A 135 23.81 -13.25 -8.67
CA LEU A 135 24.38 -12.99 -7.35
C LEU A 135 23.63 -11.91 -6.58
N VAL A 136 22.68 -11.24 -7.22
CA VAL A 136 21.97 -10.10 -6.63
C VAL A 136 20.48 -10.39 -6.46
N ARG A 137 19.85 -9.65 -5.57
CA ARG A 137 18.39 -9.52 -5.38
C ARG A 137 18.02 -8.04 -5.30
N THR A 138 16.74 -7.71 -5.52
CA THR A 138 16.25 -6.35 -5.32
C THR A 138 15.22 -6.32 -4.19
N GLY A 139 15.25 -5.24 -3.38
CA GLY A 139 14.23 -4.89 -2.40
C GLY A 139 13.04 -4.14 -3.01
N GLY A 140 13.02 -3.99 -4.35
CA GLY A 140 11.98 -3.29 -5.10
C GLY A 140 12.52 -2.05 -5.81
N ILE A 141 11.61 -1.36 -6.51
CA ILE A 141 11.88 -0.10 -7.19
C ILE A 141 11.28 1.02 -6.34
N GLY A 142 12.07 2.02 -5.96
CA GLY A 142 11.59 3.23 -5.31
C GLY A 142 11.04 4.24 -6.31
N GLY A 143 10.22 5.19 -5.86
CA GLY A 143 9.67 6.26 -6.70
C GLY A 143 10.72 7.25 -7.22
N SER A 144 11.90 7.31 -6.60
CA SER A 144 13.09 8.02 -7.09
C SER A 144 13.81 7.28 -8.23
N SER A 145 13.27 6.16 -8.73
CA SER A 145 13.86 5.27 -9.75
C SER A 145 15.14 4.56 -9.30
N GLY A 146 15.47 4.61 -8.02
CA GLY A 146 16.53 3.80 -7.43
C GLY A 146 16.10 2.34 -7.30
N MET A 147 16.97 1.41 -7.71
CA MET A 147 16.79 0.00 -7.37
C MET A 147 17.55 -0.29 -6.10
N ASP A 148 16.84 -0.83 -5.11
CA ASP A 148 17.43 -1.29 -3.87
C ASP A 148 18.08 -2.67 -4.12
N MET A 149 19.39 -2.70 -4.42
CA MET A 149 20.13 -3.90 -4.82
C MET A 149 20.96 -4.43 -3.67
N HIS A 150 20.80 -5.72 -3.37
CA HIS A 150 21.54 -6.45 -2.36
C HIS A 150 22.19 -7.71 -2.93
N TRP A 151 23.20 -8.24 -2.25
CA TRP A 151 23.68 -9.57 -2.54
C TRP A 151 22.62 -10.63 -2.19
N ARG A 152 22.52 -11.68 -2.98
CA ARG A 152 21.50 -12.73 -2.81
C ARG A 152 21.55 -13.40 -1.44
N TRP A 153 22.70 -13.47 -0.81
CA TRP A 153 22.93 -14.09 0.50
C TRP A 153 22.82 -13.12 1.68
N THR A 154 22.63 -11.84 1.45
CA THR A 154 22.36 -10.89 2.53
C THR A 154 20.98 -11.17 3.12
N PRO A 155 20.87 -11.44 4.43
CA PRO A 155 19.55 -11.65 5.04
C PRO A 155 18.62 -10.49 4.80
N THR A 156 17.34 -10.79 4.57
CA THR A 156 16.28 -9.77 4.50
C THR A 156 15.91 -9.31 5.91
N PRO A 157 15.34 -8.11 6.08
CA PRO A 157 14.78 -7.68 7.38
C PRO A 157 13.76 -8.67 7.96
N GLU A 158 12.95 -9.30 7.11
CA GLU A 158 12.01 -10.36 7.51
C GLU A 158 12.77 -11.59 8.06
N GLU A 159 13.81 -12.06 7.39
CA GLU A 159 14.63 -13.18 7.88
C GLU A 159 15.33 -12.85 9.21
N LEU A 160 15.82 -11.62 9.38
CA LEU A 160 16.39 -11.15 10.63
C LEU A 160 15.34 -11.06 11.75
N LEU A 161 14.10 -10.66 11.43
CA LEU A 161 13.00 -10.67 12.38
C LEU A 161 12.66 -12.09 12.84
N LEU A 162 12.55 -13.03 11.90
CA LEU A 162 12.24 -14.45 12.20
C LEU A 162 13.35 -15.12 13.00
N ALA A 163 14.60 -14.77 12.74
CA ALA A 163 15.76 -15.32 13.47
C ALA A 163 15.80 -14.90 14.96
N ARG A 164 15.07 -13.87 15.36
CA ARG A 164 14.93 -13.47 16.78
C ARG A 164 14.08 -14.43 17.61
N GLY A 165 13.36 -15.35 16.93
CA GLY A 165 12.43 -16.27 17.58
C GLY A 165 11.08 -15.64 17.93
N PRO A 166 10.21 -16.44 18.57
CA PRO A 166 8.88 -15.97 18.98
C PRO A 166 8.98 -14.90 20.07
N GLU A 167 8.26 -13.81 19.89
CA GLU A 167 8.12 -12.76 20.90
C GLU A 167 7.06 -13.17 21.93
N GLU A 168 7.32 -12.86 23.20
CA GLU A 168 6.36 -13.05 24.29
C GLU A 168 5.16 -12.10 24.08
N LEU A 169 3.97 -12.66 24.04
CA LEU A 169 2.72 -11.90 23.98
C LEU A 169 2.31 -11.46 25.39
N LYS A 170 1.85 -10.21 25.52
CA LYS A 170 1.37 -9.63 26.79
C LYS A 170 -0.12 -9.30 26.68
N PRO A 171 -1.02 -10.29 26.78
CA PRO A 171 -2.46 -10.09 26.66
C PRO A 171 -3.02 -9.03 27.60
N VAL A 172 -4.09 -8.39 27.18
CA VAL A 172 -4.87 -7.52 28.09
C VAL A 172 -5.54 -8.43 29.12
N PRO A 173 -5.44 -8.12 30.42
CA PRO A 173 -6.20 -8.88 31.43
C PRO A 173 -7.69 -8.88 31.08
N PRO A 174 -8.40 -10.00 31.27
CA PRO A 174 -9.83 -10.03 31.01
C PRO A 174 -10.50 -9.00 31.93
N VAL A 175 -11.41 -8.21 31.38
CA VAL A 175 -12.26 -7.32 32.16
C VAL A 175 -13.04 -8.20 33.14
N PRO A 176 -13.02 -7.94 34.46
CA PRO A 176 -13.81 -8.72 35.43
C PRO A 176 -15.26 -8.72 34.95
N ALA A 177 -15.82 -9.91 34.78
CA ALA A 177 -17.25 -10.03 34.49
C ALA A 177 -18.01 -9.25 35.55
N VAL A 178 -18.81 -8.26 35.15
CA VAL A 178 -19.76 -7.61 36.06
C VAL A 178 -20.69 -8.72 36.52
N GLU A 179 -20.56 -9.15 37.76
CA GLU A 179 -21.47 -10.12 38.37
C GLU A 179 -22.89 -9.53 38.25
N THR A 180 -23.66 -10.09 37.34
CA THR A 180 -25.09 -9.82 37.30
C THR A 180 -25.67 -10.28 38.65
N PRO A 181 -26.33 -9.42 39.45
CA PRO A 181 -26.91 -9.86 40.70
C PRO A 181 -27.85 -11.05 40.45
N ALA A 182 -27.60 -12.16 41.14
CA ALA A 182 -28.46 -13.33 41.05
C ALA A 182 -29.92 -12.94 41.31
N PRO A 183 -30.90 -13.45 40.53
CA PRO A 183 -32.30 -13.17 40.81
C PRO A 183 -32.64 -13.70 42.19
N ALA A 184 -33.23 -12.87 43.02
CA ALA A 184 -33.68 -13.22 44.36
C ALA A 184 -34.59 -14.48 44.32
N ALA A 185 -34.27 -15.47 45.13
CA ALA A 185 -35.01 -16.72 45.26
C ALA A 185 -36.46 -16.47 45.62
N ALA A 186 -37.40 -16.84 44.74
CA ALA A 186 -38.82 -16.87 45.06
C ALA A 186 -39.13 -18.08 45.95
N ALA A 187 -39.93 -17.85 46.98
CA ALA A 187 -40.38 -18.84 47.97
C ALA A 187 -41.25 -19.95 47.32
N PRO A 188 -41.31 -21.16 47.95
CA PRO A 188 -41.95 -22.34 47.33
C PRO A 188 -43.48 -22.26 47.44
N ILE A 189 -44.16 -22.54 46.37
CA ILE A 189 -45.60 -22.81 46.32
C ILE A 189 -45.81 -24.32 46.10
N GLU A 190 -46.65 -24.91 46.97
CA GLU A 190 -47.02 -26.31 47.00
C GLU A 190 -47.72 -26.83 45.72
N LYS A 191 -47.50 -28.16 45.46
CA LYS A 191 -48.17 -28.92 44.40
C LYS A 191 -49.61 -29.28 44.72
N PRO A 192 -50.45 -29.55 43.75
CA PRO A 192 -51.15 -30.82 43.64
C PRO A 192 -51.02 -31.54 42.30
N VAL A 193 -51.32 -32.80 42.42
CA VAL A 193 -51.07 -34.00 41.57
C VAL A 193 -51.90 -34.05 40.27
N ALA A 194 -51.34 -34.77 39.31
CA ALA A 194 -51.72 -35.04 37.94
C ALA A 194 -53.08 -35.72 37.68
N PRO A 195 -53.54 -35.85 36.42
CA PRO A 195 -53.28 -37.07 35.63
C PRO A 195 -52.91 -36.89 34.13
N VAL A 196 -52.43 -37.99 33.60
CA VAL A 196 -51.64 -38.28 32.42
C VAL A 196 -52.42 -38.37 31.09
N ALA A 197 -51.73 -37.99 29.99
CA ALA A 197 -51.64 -38.55 28.60
C ALA A 197 -52.38 -37.78 27.48
N PRO A 198 -51.97 -37.90 26.22
CA PRO A 198 -50.66 -38.26 25.64
C PRO A 198 -50.09 -37.18 24.67
N THR A 199 -48.81 -37.35 24.38
CA THR A 199 -47.96 -36.52 23.52
C THR A 199 -48.38 -36.43 22.05
N PRO A 200 -48.21 -35.29 21.40
CA PRO A 200 -47.68 -35.20 20.06
C PRO A 200 -46.38 -34.41 20.02
N ALA A 201 -45.56 -34.74 19.00
CA ALA A 201 -44.19 -34.30 18.79
C ALA A 201 -43.95 -32.81 18.86
N ALA A 202 -42.81 -32.42 19.47
CA ALA A 202 -42.31 -31.06 19.55
C ALA A 202 -41.90 -30.53 18.19
N PRO A 203 -42.17 -29.27 17.86
CA PRO A 203 -41.50 -28.54 16.80
C PRO A 203 -40.08 -28.18 17.23
N ILE A 204 -39.15 -28.31 16.31
CA ILE A 204 -37.75 -27.94 16.43
C ILE A 204 -37.65 -26.47 16.85
N ALA A 205 -36.91 -26.17 17.90
CA ALA A 205 -36.64 -24.83 18.37
C ALA A 205 -35.99 -24.00 17.27
N GLU A 206 -36.70 -23.00 16.82
CA GLU A 206 -36.22 -21.95 15.94
C GLU A 206 -35.13 -21.16 16.66
N ASN A 207 -33.94 -21.08 16.05
CA ASN A 207 -32.76 -20.41 16.59
C ASN A 207 -33.11 -19.02 17.09
N ALA A 208 -32.71 -18.75 18.32
CA ALA A 208 -32.70 -17.40 18.87
C ALA A 208 -31.91 -16.48 17.94
N ALA A 209 -32.48 -15.37 17.56
CA ALA A 209 -31.81 -14.33 16.79
C ALA A 209 -30.48 -13.96 17.47
N PRO A 210 -29.39 -13.78 16.71
CA PRO A 210 -28.11 -13.38 17.28
C PRO A 210 -28.29 -12.03 18.00
N ALA A 211 -27.85 -11.97 19.25
CA ALA A 211 -27.86 -10.75 20.05
C ALA A 211 -27.21 -9.62 19.28
N SER A 212 -27.83 -8.45 19.27
CA SER A 212 -27.30 -7.24 18.65
C SER A 212 -25.88 -6.96 19.16
N VAL A 213 -24.92 -6.78 18.25
CA VAL A 213 -23.48 -6.60 18.53
C VAL A 213 -23.18 -5.19 19.10
N VAL A 214 -24.13 -4.52 19.67
CA VAL A 214 -23.92 -3.20 20.32
C VAL A 214 -23.46 -3.46 21.74
N GLU A 215 -22.19 -3.80 21.91
CA GLU A 215 -21.53 -3.65 23.19
C GLU A 215 -21.14 -2.18 23.40
N ASP A 216 -21.29 -1.69 24.62
CA ASP A 216 -20.90 -0.34 25.04
C ASP A 216 -19.36 -0.26 25.09
N VAL A 217 -18.73 -0.13 23.92
CA VAL A 217 -17.28 -0.11 23.75
C VAL A 217 -16.86 1.32 23.40
N THR A 218 -15.83 1.82 24.07
CA THR A 218 -15.23 3.13 23.77
C THR A 218 -14.95 3.26 22.27
N PRO A 219 -15.40 4.33 21.61
CA PRO A 219 -15.12 4.57 20.20
C PRO A 219 -13.62 4.56 19.92
N ALA A 220 -13.23 4.08 18.74
CA ALA A 220 -11.84 4.10 18.30
C ALA A 220 -11.45 5.50 17.84
N GLU A 221 -10.31 6.01 18.31
CA GLU A 221 -9.77 7.32 17.93
C GLU A 221 -9.30 7.32 16.48
N TRP A 222 -8.80 6.18 16.00
CA TRP A 222 -8.39 5.95 14.61
C TRP A 222 -8.90 4.59 14.14
N PRO A 223 -10.17 4.50 13.72
CA PRO A 223 -10.85 3.20 13.53
C PRO A 223 -10.35 2.38 12.33
N GLY A 224 -9.60 2.97 11.40
CA GLY A 224 -9.14 2.28 10.22
C GLY A 224 -8.33 3.15 9.26
N PHE A 225 -8.27 2.73 8.01
CA PHE A 225 -7.50 3.42 6.96
C PHE A 225 -7.92 4.88 6.82
N ARG A 226 -6.97 5.80 7.01
CA ARG A 226 -7.12 7.26 6.95
C ARG A 226 -8.07 7.85 8.01
N GLY A 227 -8.30 7.15 9.11
CA GLY A 227 -9.02 7.66 10.28
C GLY A 227 -10.54 7.57 10.21
N PRO A 228 -11.25 8.31 11.08
CA PRO A 228 -12.70 8.17 11.26
C PRO A 228 -13.52 8.44 9.98
N ASN A 229 -13.16 9.46 9.22
CA ASN A 229 -13.82 9.83 7.97
C ASN A 229 -13.10 9.30 6.73
N ARG A 230 -12.02 8.54 6.91
CA ARG A 230 -11.16 8.03 5.82
C ARG A 230 -10.58 9.14 4.94
N ASP A 231 -10.22 10.28 5.55
CA ASP A 231 -9.76 11.50 4.89
C ASP A 231 -8.37 11.98 5.34
N SER A 232 -7.75 11.29 6.32
CA SER A 232 -6.46 11.65 6.94
C SER A 232 -6.47 13.01 7.66
N VAL A 233 -7.64 13.49 8.09
CA VAL A 233 -7.79 14.75 8.79
C VAL A 233 -7.90 14.53 10.30
N VAL A 234 -7.09 15.26 11.07
CA VAL A 234 -7.04 15.23 12.53
C VAL A 234 -7.52 16.56 13.08
N HIS A 235 -8.48 16.51 14.00
CA HIS A 235 -8.99 17.63 14.77
C HIS A 235 -8.64 17.48 16.26
N GLY A 236 -8.63 18.58 16.99
CA GLY A 236 -8.39 18.60 18.44
C GLY A 236 -6.93 18.39 18.85
N VAL A 237 -6.02 18.30 17.87
CA VAL A 237 -4.58 18.10 18.11
C VAL A 237 -3.83 19.34 17.67
N ARG A 238 -3.03 19.91 18.60
CA ARG A 238 -2.13 21.02 18.31
C ARG A 238 -0.73 20.68 18.82
N ILE A 239 0.27 20.87 17.95
CA ILE A 239 1.66 20.51 18.23
C ILE A 239 2.57 21.72 18.18
N ASN A 240 3.69 21.64 18.89
CA ASN A 240 4.77 22.61 18.75
C ASN A 240 5.43 22.44 17.39
N THR A 241 5.56 23.55 16.64
CA THR A 241 6.14 23.55 15.29
C THR A 241 7.65 23.80 15.28
N ASP A 242 8.23 24.26 16.39
CA ASP A 242 9.68 24.40 16.52
C ASP A 242 10.33 23.06 16.88
N TRP A 243 10.58 22.24 15.86
CA TRP A 243 11.26 20.95 16.05
C TRP A 243 12.75 21.08 16.31
N THR A 244 13.32 22.27 16.19
CA THR A 244 14.72 22.52 16.62
C THR A 244 14.81 22.56 18.14
N ALA A 245 13.89 23.26 18.80
CA ALA A 245 13.81 23.34 20.26
C ALA A 245 13.07 22.13 20.88
N SER A 246 12.07 21.60 20.20
CA SER A 246 11.18 20.53 20.71
C SER A 246 10.91 19.48 19.63
N PRO A 247 11.90 18.67 19.24
CA PRO A 247 11.72 17.66 18.22
C PRO A 247 10.77 16.55 18.69
N PRO A 248 10.06 15.87 17.76
CA PRO A 248 9.31 14.66 18.07
C PRO A 248 10.17 13.64 18.84
N LYS A 249 9.73 13.24 20.04
CA LYS A 249 10.50 12.37 20.91
C LYS A 249 10.09 10.91 20.72
N GLN A 250 11.04 10.07 20.30
CA GLN A 250 10.79 8.62 20.15
C GLN A 250 10.41 8.00 21.50
N MET A 251 9.24 7.39 21.55
CA MET A 251 8.75 6.61 22.69
C MET A 251 9.30 5.18 22.63
N TRP A 252 9.12 4.54 21.50
CA TRP A 252 9.64 3.22 21.20
C TRP A 252 9.87 3.03 19.69
N ARG A 253 10.68 2.04 19.35
CA ARG A 253 10.95 1.57 18.00
C ARG A 253 11.13 0.06 18.04
N ARG A 254 10.58 -0.65 17.05
CA ARG A 254 10.71 -2.10 16.98
C ARG A 254 10.64 -2.61 15.54
N PRO A 255 11.27 -3.76 15.25
CA PRO A 255 11.10 -4.43 13.97
C PRO A 255 9.68 -4.95 13.81
N ILE A 256 9.23 -5.00 12.55
CA ILE A 256 7.94 -5.56 12.13
C ILE A 256 8.14 -6.31 10.82
N GLY A 257 7.24 -7.26 10.51
CA GLY A 257 7.24 -7.96 9.23
C GLY A 257 6.79 -7.05 8.07
N PRO A 258 7.19 -7.38 6.84
CA PRO A 258 6.83 -6.59 5.66
C PRO A 258 5.32 -6.52 5.45
N GLY A 259 4.90 -5.41 4.86
CA GLY A 259 3.51 -5.08 4.55
C GLY A 259 3.28 -3.58 4.50
N TRP A 260 2.24 -3.16 3.79
CA TRP A 260 1.90 -1.75 3.60
C TRP A 260 0.69 -1.30 4.41
N SER A 261 0.22 -2.14 5.35
CA SER A 261 -0.80 -1.79 6.33
C SER A 261 -0.37 -0.58 7.16
N SER A 262 -1.30 0.35 7.40
CA SER A 262 -1.16 1.37 8.44
C SER A 262 -1.66 0.82 9.78
N PHE A 263 -2.00 1.69 10.70
CA PHE A 263 -2.54 1.33 12.01
C PHE A 263 -4.02 1.71 12.14
N SER A 264 -4.77 0.95 12.92
CA SER A 264 -5.99 1.40 13.57
C SER A 264 -5.79 1.41 15.07
N VAL A 265 -6.44 2.34 15.80
CA VAL A 265 -6.15 2.60 17.20
C VAL A 265 -7.43 2.76 18.01
N ARG A 266 -7.46 2.11 19.18
CA ARG A 266 -8.45 2.31 20.24
C ARG A 266 -7.77 2.28 21.60
N GLY A 267 -7.80 3.41 22.30
CA GLY A 267 -7.12 3.55 23.60
C GLY A 267 -5.64 3.21 23.47
N ASP A 268 -5.13 2.33 24.34
CA ASP A 268 -3.73 1.89 24.30
C ASP A 268 -3.47 0.70 23.34
N LEU A 269 -4.42 0.38 22.45
CA LEU A 269 -4.27 -0.72 21.50
C LEU A 269 -4.18 -0.21 20.06
N LEU A 270 -3.15 -0.64 19.35
CA LEU A 270 -3.01 -0.45 17.90
C LEU A 270 -3.04 -1.80 17.19
N TYR A 271 -3.62 -1.81 16.01
CA TYR A 271 -3.77 -3.00 15.16
C TYR A 271 -3.17 -2.73 13.79
N THR A 272 -2.45 -3.73 13.27
CA THR A 272 -1.83 -3.65 11.95
C THR A 272 -1.71 -5.04 11.34
N GLN A 273 -1.24 -5.14 10.09
CA GLN A 273 -0.97 -6.41 9.41
C GLN A 273 0.47 -6.48 8.93
N GLU A 274 1.05 -7.67 8.96
CA GLU A 274 2.43 -7.93 8.55
C GLU A 274 2.58 -9.36 7.99
N GLN A 275 3.62 -9.62 7.20
CA GLN A 275 4.01 -10.98 6.81
C GLN A 275 5.08 -11.50 7.77
N ARG A 276 4.99 -12.75 8.18
CA ARG A 276 6.04 -13.48 8.91
C ARG A 276 6.24 -14.86 8.30
N GLY A 277 7.25 -15.00 7.47
CA GLY A 277 7.49 -16.24 6.74
C GLY A 277 6.29 -16.58 5.84
N ASN A 278 5.69 -17.74 6.05
CA ASN A 278 4.54 -18.20 5.27
C ASN A 278 3.17 -17.82 5.86
N GLU A 279 3.12 -16.85 6.78
CA GLU A 279 1.91 -16.43 7.45
C GLU A 279 1.65 -14.94 7.29
N GLU A 280 0.44 -14.56 6.85
CA GLU A 280 -0.09 -13.20 7.02
C GLU A 280 -0.60 -13.06 8.44
N ILE A 281 -0.12 -12.05 9.15
CA ILE A 281 -0.41 -11.81 10.56
C ILE A 281 -1.27 -10.56 10.70
N VAL A 282 -2.36 -10.66 11.46
CA VAL A 282 -3.02 -9.51 12.09
C VAL A 282 -2.50 -9.41 13.51
N ALA A 283 -1.93 -8.29 13.87
CA ALA A 283 -1.26 -8.11 15.16
C ALA A 283 -1.81 -6.91 15.92
N CYS A 284 -1.90 -7.08 17.24
CA CYS A 284 -2.21 -6.04 18.20
C CYS A 284 -0.98 -5.73 19.05
N TYR A 285 -0.72 -4.44 19.25
CA TYR A 285 0.37 -3.93 20.08
C TYR A 285 -0.14 -2.81 21.00
N ARG A 286 0.61 -2.49 22.05
CA ARG A 286 0.32 -1.31 22.87
C ARG A 286 0.85 -0.04 22.23
N VAL A 287 0.04 1.01 22.21
CA VAL A 287 0.45 2.34 21.73
C VAL A 287 1.55 2.90 22.62
N SER A 288 1.44 2.74 23.94
CA SER A 288 2.36 3.31 24.92
C SER A 288 3.77 2.69 24.89
N THR A 289 3.90 1.38 24.60
CA THR A 289 5.16 0.63 24.75
C THR A 289 5.61 -0.08 23.49
N GLY A 290 4.72 -0.28 22.49
CA GLY A 290 4.96 -1.11 21.33
C GLY A 290 4.97 -2.62 21.64
N GLU A 291 4.66 -3.07 22.84
CA GLU A 291 4.65 -4.48 23.21
C GLU A 291 3.52 -5.24 22.51
N PRO A 292 3.77 -6.48 22.05
CA PRO A 292 2.76 -7.28 21.36
C PRO A 292 1.73 -7.81 22.37
N VAL A 293 0.45 -7.68 22.05
CA VAL A 293 -0.67 -8.14 22.85
C VAL A 293 -1.17 -9.50 22.36
N TRP A 294 -1.49 -9.59 21.08
CA TRP A 294 -1.91 -10.83 20.44
C TRP A 294 -1.60 -10.82 18.93
N ARG A 295 -1.65 -12.02 18.34
CA ARG A 295 -1.52 -12.23 16.89
C ARG A 295 -2.50 -13.26 16.42
N HIS A 296 -3.10 -13.02 15.25
CA HIS A 296 -3.83 -13.97 14.45
C HIS A 296 -3.03 -14.27 13.19
N ALA A 297 -2.90 -15.53 12.82
CA ALA A 297 -2.10 -15.97 11.68
C ALA A 297 -2.97 -16.72 10.66
N ASP A 298 -2.87 -16.33 9.39
CA ASP A 298 -3.37 -17.08 8.25
C ASP A 298 -2.18 -17.71 7.50
N PRO A 299 -2.21 -19.02 7.17
CA PRO A 299 -1.07 -19.72 6.53
C PRO A 299 -0.98 -19.36 5.05
N ILE A 300 -0.70 -18.11 4.76
CA ILE A 300 -0.68 -17.51 3.43
C ILE A 300 0.56 -16.62 3.30
N ARG A 301 1.24 -16.71 2.14
CA ARG A 301 2.27 -15.75 1.76
C ARG A 301 1.87 -15.07 0.47
N PHE A 302 1.77 -13.75 0.52
CA PHE A 302 1.73 -12.92 -0.68
C PHE A 302 3.10 -12.28 -0.93
N TYR A 303 3.52 -12.24 -2.17
CA TYR A 303 4.75 -11.57 -2.60
C TYR A 303 4.63 -11.08 -4.04
N GLU A 304 5.03 -9.84 -4.27
CA GLU A 304 5.34 -9.33 -5.61
C GLU A 304 6.57 -8.41 -5.56
N SER A 305 7.22 -8.20 -6.70
CA SER A 305 8.59 -7.66 -6.73
C SER A 305 8.69 -6.16 -6.50
N ASN A 306 7.62 -5.37 -6.66
CA ASN A 306 7.65 -3.91 -6.51
C ASN A 306 7.44 -3.51 -5.04
N GLY A 307 6.38 -4.03 -4.43
CA GLY A 307 6.00 -3.75 -3.05
C GLY A 307 6.48 -4.80 -2.04
N GLY A 308 7.07 -5.91 -2.49
CA GLY A 308 7.58 -6.96 -1.60
C GLY A 308 6.47 -7.83 -1.02
N ALA A 309 6.76 -8.48 0.10
CA ALA A 309 5.85 -9.40 0.77
C ALA A 309 4.77 -8.68 1.60
N GLY A 310 3.70 -9.41 1.90
CA GLY A 310 2.74 -9.14 2.97
C GLY A 310 1.49 -8.38 2.58
N PRO A 311 0.60 -8.15 3.55
CA PRO A 311 -0.69 -7.50 3.37
C PRO A 311 -0.57 -6.03 3.01
N ARG A 312 -1.59 -5.50 2.33
CA ARG A 312 -1.64 -4.11 1.83
C ARG A 312 -2.68 -3.27 2.57
N ALA A 313 -3.77 -3.91 3.02
CA ALA A 313 -4.88 -3.24 3.67
C ALA A 313 -4.60 -2.91 5.14
N THR A 314 -5.28 -1.89 5.66
CA THR A 314 -5.28 -1.54 7.08
C THR A 314 -6.51 -2.17 7.75
N PRO A 315 -6.38 -2.78 8.93
CA PRO A 315 -7.52 -3.29 9.69
C PRO A 315 -8.52 -2.18 10.04
N THR A 316 -9.78 -2.55 10.21
CA THR A 316 -10.84 -1.63 10.66
C THR A 316 -11.44 -2.13 11.97
N ILE A 317 -11.51 -1.24 12.96
CA ILE A 317 -12.12 -1.49 14.27
C ILE A 317 -13.58 -1.05 14.22
N HIS A 318 -14.50 -1.94 14.57
CA HIS A 318 -15.91 -1.59 14.77
C HIS A 318 -16.51 -2.44 15.91
N GLY A 319 -17.16 -1.80 16.88
CA GLY A 319 -17.58 -2.49 18.09
C GLY A 319 -16.42 -3.22 18.76
N ALA A 320 -16.64 -4.39 19.30
CA ALA A 320 -15.62 -5.24 19.91
C ALA A 320 -14.77 -6.03 18.90
N ARG A 321 -14.80 -5.70 17.60
CA ARG A 321 -14.18 -6.48 16.54
C ARG A 321 -13.16 -5.70 15.73
N VAL A 322 -12.21 -6.44 15.16
CA VAL A 322 -11.26 -5.98 14.14
C VAL A 322 -11.54 -6.75 12.85
N TYR A 323 -11.73 -6.02 11.76
CA TYR A 323 -11.90 -6.58 10.42
C TYR A 323 -10.61 -6.36 9.65
N SER A 324 -10.04 -7.42 9.11
CA SER A 324 -8.78 -7.37 8.35
C SER A 324 -8.93 -8.01 6.98
N MET A 325 -8.22 -7.50 5.99
CA MET A 325 -8.19 -8.01 4.62
C MET A 325 -6.77 -8.34 4.23
N GLY A 326 -6.48 -9.62 4.00
CA GLY A 326 -5.19 -10.09 3.51
C GLY A 326 -4.98 -9.79 2.03
N ALA A 327 -3.73 -9.79 1.57
CA ALA A 327 -3.39 -9.49 0.18
C ALA A 327 -3.97 -10.49 -0.85
N THR A 328 -4.32 -11.69 -0.41
CA THR A 328 -4.93 -12.76 -1.23
C THR A 328 -6.45 -12.86 -1.09
N GLY A 329 -7.06 -11.98 -0.29
CA GLY A 329 -8.51 -11.92 -0.13
C GLY A 329 -9.07 -12.59 1.12
N MET A 330 -8.23 -12.95 2.09
CA MET A 330 -8.71 -13.43 3.39
C MET A 330 -9.29 -12.26 4.18
N LEU A 331 -10.60 -12.25 4.34
CA LEU A 331 -11.34 -11.30 5.18
C LEU A 331 -11.64 -11.97 6.52
N ASN A 332 -11.10 -11.41 7.60
CA ASN A 332 -11.31 -11.91 8.95
C ASN A 332 -12.12 -10.91 9.79
N ALA A 333 -12.99 -11.43 10.64
CA ALA A 333 -13.48 -10.74 11.83
C ALA A 333 -12.87 -11.38 13.07
N LEU A 334 -12.15 -10.58 13.82
CA LEU A 334 -11.43 -11.02 15.03
C LEU A 334 -11.97 -10.26 16.24
N ASP A 335 -11.96 -10.92 17.39
CA ASP A 335 -12.18 -10.23 18.67
C ASP A 335 -11.04 -9.25 18.93
N ALA A 336 -11.36 -8.00 19.21
CA ALA A 336 -10.36 -6.92 19.31
C ALA A 336 -9.42 -7.08 20.52
N GLN A 337 -9.86 -7.71 21.60
CA GLN A 337 -9.04 -7.87 22.81
C GLN A 337 -8.12 -9.09 22.72
N THR A 338 -8.57 -10.16 22.07
CA THR A 338 -7.89 -11.47 22.12
C THR A 338 -7.32 -11.93 20.79
N GLY A 339 -7.72 -11.32 19.67
CA GLY A 339 -7.38 -11.77 18.31
C GLY A 339 -8.06 -13.08 17.91
N LYS A 340 -8.99 -13.60 18.72
CA LYS A 340 -9.70 -14.83 18.39
C LYS A 340 -10.59 -14.63 17.18
N LYS A 341 -10.48 -15.55 16.23
CA LYS A 341 -11.28 -15.53 15.01
C LYS A 341 -12.76 -15.78 15.32
N ILE A 342 -13.62 -14.87 14.86
CA ILE A 342 -15.08 -14.98 14.92
C ILE A 342 -15.59 -15.64 13.66
N TRP A 343 -15.20 -15.08 12.50
CA TRP A 343 -15.45 -15.67 11.18
C TRP A 343 -14.36 -15.25 10.19
N SER A 344 -14.28 -15.96 9.07
CA SER A 344 -13.30 -15.72 8.01
C SER A 344 -13.86 -16.16 6.66
N HIS A 345 -13.57 -15.39 5.61
CA HIS A 345 -13.97 -15.66 4.23
C HIS A 345 -12.82 -15.38 3.25
N ASN A 346 -12.78 -16.15 2.16
CA ASN A 346 -11.91 -15.82 1.03
C ASN A 346 -12.73 -15.04 -0.01
N THR A 347 -12.60 -13.73 -0.01
CA THR A 347 -13.38 -12.84 -0.85
C THR A 347 -13.10 -12.98 -2.34
N SER A 348 -11.90 -13.44 -2.74
CA SER A 348 -11.59 -13.79 -4.13
C SER A 348 -12.43 -14.95 -4.62
N THR A 349 -12.59 -15.99 -3.77
CA THR A 349 -13.45 -17.14 -4.06
C THR A 349 -14.91 -16.73 -4.10
N ASP A 350 -15.37 -15.98 -3.08
CA ASP A 350 -16.77 -15.55 -2.94
C ASP A 350 -17.23 -14.67 -4.12
N THR A 351 -16.34 -13.82 -4.62
CA THR A 351 -16.64 -12.93 -5.75
C THR A 351 -16.25 -13.50 -7.11
N SER A 352 -15.58 -14.65 -7.16
CA SER A 352 -15.00 -15.25 -8.37
C SER A 352 -14.06 -14.26 -9.09
N ARG A 353 -13.25 -13.50 -8.32
CA ARG A 353 -12.29 -12.52 -8.81
C ARG A 353 -10.87 -12.97 -8.54
N GLU A 354 -10.01 -12.76 -9.51
CA GLU A 354 -8.57 -12.97 -9.35
C GLU A 354 -7.96 -11.93 -8.42
N VAL A 355 -6.95 -12.35 -7.66
CA VAL A 355 -6.13 -11.44 -6.86
C VAL A 355 -5.36 -10.52 -7.82
N PRO A 356 -5.47 -9.19 -7.69
CA PRO A 356 -4.74 -8.25 -8.54
C PRO A 356 -3.22 -8.43 -8.40
N PHE A 357 -2.46 -8.01 -9.41
CA PHE A 357 -1.01 -8.19 -9.46
C PHE A 357 -0.27 -7.70 -8.20
N TRP A 358 -0.66 -6.54 -7.64
CA TRP A 358 -0.07 -6.00 -6.41
C TRP A 358 -0.74 -6.47 -5.12
N GLY A 359 -1.64 -7.44 -5.19
CA GLY A 359 -2.44 -7.93 -4.08
C GLY A 359 -3.67 -7.07 -3.82
N ILE A 360 -4.56 -7.56 -2.97
CA ILE A 360 -5.73 -6.81 -2.54
C ILE A 360 -5.32 -5.80 -1.48
N SER A 361 -5.57 -4.51 -1.73
CA SER A 361 -5.25 -3.39 -0.84
C SER A 361 -6.48 -2.72 -0.21
N SER A 362 -7.66 -3.21 -0.52
CA SER A 362 -8.92 -2.69 0.00
C SER A 362 -9.03 -2.86 1.51
N SER A 363 -8.94 -1.75 2.24
CA SER A 363 -9.20 -1.74 3.69
C SER A 363 -10.69 -1.86 3.95
N PRO A 364 -11.17 -2.76 4.83
CA PRO A 364 -12.58 -2.94 5.12
C PRO A 364 -13.27 -1.64 5.54
N LEU A 365 -14.49 -1.45 5.08
CA LEU A 365 -15.41 -0.38 5.51
C LEU A 365 -16.59 -1.05 6.20
N VAL A 366 -17.00 -0.54 7.36
CA VAL A 366 -18.21 -0.99 8.04
C VAL A 366 -19.26 0.12 7.93
N VAL A 367 -20.42 -0.24 7.42
CA VAL A 367 -21.59 0.64 7.36
C VAL A 367 -22.77 -0.12 7.96
N ASP A 368 -23.30 0.39 9.05
CA ASP A 368 -24.35 -0.27 9.84
C ASP A 368 -23.95 -1.71 10.20
N ASP A 369 -24.64 -2.70 9.63
CA ASP A 369 -24.41 -4.12 9.86
C ASP A 369 -23.74 -4.85 8.68
N VAL A 370 -23.09 -4.09 7.79
CA VAL A 370 -22.39 -4.63 6.60
C VAL A 370 -20.90 -4.29 6.61
N VAL A 371 -20.06 -5.30 6.47
CA VAL A 371 -18.62 -5.16 6.19
C VAL A 371 -18.43 -5.15 4.68
N ILE A 372 -17.91 -4.07 4.14
CA ILE A 372 -17.78 -3.84 2.70
C ILE A 372 -16.29 -3.84 2.33
N VAL A 373 -15.93 -4.63 1.33
CA VAL A 373 -14.57 -4.72 0.77
C VAL A 373 -14.60 -4.68 -0.75
N SER A 374 -13.46 -4.43 -1.38
CA SER A 374 -13.30 -4.49 -2.83
C SER A 374 -12.29 -5.57 -3.22
N VAL A 375 -12.64 -6.40 -4.18
CA VAL A 375 -11.75 -7.36 -4.82
C VAL A 375 -11.61 -7.00 -6.29
N GLY A 376 -10.44 -6.43 -6.67
CA GLY A 376 -10.20 -6.02 -8.04
C GLY A 376 -11.25 -5.04 -8.61
N GLY A 377 -11.78 -4.14 -7.78
CA GLY A 377 -12.79 -3.15 -8.17
C GLY A 377 -14.24 -3.61 -8.04
N THR A 378 -14.48 -4.87 -7.68
CA THR A 378 -15.82 -5.38 -7.38
C THR A 378 -16.07 -5.26 -5.88
N LEU A 379 -17.07 -4.47 -5.48
CA LEU A 379 -17.51 -4.37 -4.09
C LEU A 379 -18.28 -5.62 -3.67
N SER A 380 -18.10 -6.01 -2.42
CA SER A 380 -18.86 -7.10 -1.80
C SER A 380 -19.17 -6.77 -0.36
N GLY A 381 -20.40 -7.01 0.07
CA GLY A 381 -20.90 -6.78 1.41
C GLY A 381 -21.12 -8.08 2.17
N TYR A 382 -20.66 -8.11 3.42
CA TYR A 382 -20.76 -9.25 4.33
C TYR A 382 -21.51 -8.85 5.59
N ASP A 383 -22.35 -9.74 6.08
CA ASP A 383 -23.04 -9.56 7.36
C ASP A 383 -22.01 -9.44 8.50
N ILE A 384 -22.12 -8.39 9.28
CA ILE A 384 -21.15 -8.05 10.33
C ILE A 384 -21.07 -9.14 11.41
N ALA A 385 -22.18 -9.80 11.73
CA ALA A 385 -22.25 -10.79 12.80
C ALA A 385 -21.74 -12.16 12.38
N SER A 386 -22.21 -12.65 11.23
CA SER A 386 -22.01 -14.01 10.73
C SER A 386 -20.92 -14.14 9.65
N GLY A 387 -20.53 -13.05 9.00
CA GLY A 387 -19.66 -13.06 7.84
C GLY A 387 -20.33 -13.55 6.55
N LYS A 388 -21.62 -13.90 6.57
CA LYS A 388 -22.33 -14.34 5.38
C LYS A 388 -22.35 -13.23 4.33
N GLN A 389 -21.96 -13.56 3.10
CA GLN A 389 -22.05 -12.62 1.99
C GLN A 389 -23.51 -12.22 1.75
N ARG A 390 -23.81 -10.93 1.79
CA ARG A 390 -25.15 -10.37 1.55
C ARG A 390 -25.36 -9.99 0.11
N TRP A 391 -24.32 -9.37 -0.50
CA TRP A 391 -24.42 -8.89 -1.86
C TRP A 391 -23.03 -8.82 -2.54
N ILE A 392 -23.04 -8.84 -3.86
CA ILE A 392 -21.93 -8.47 -4.74
C ILE A 392 -22.42 -7.29 -5.58
N GLY A 393 -21.65 -6.22 -5.61
CA GLY A 393 -21.94 -5.03 -6.40
C GLY A 393 -21.73 -5.25 -7.90
N PRO A 394 -21.98 -4.22 -8.71
CA PRO A 394 -21.78 -4.30 -10.14
C PRO A 394 -20.33 -4.60 -10.48
N LEU A 395 -20.14 -5.32 -11.58
CA LEU A 395 -18.83 -5.61 -12.09
C LEU A 395 -18.17 -4.33 -12.61
N HIS A 396 -17.08 -3.93 -11.97
CA HIS A 396 -16.28 -2.78 -12.38
C HIS A 396 -14.81 -3.22 -12.55
N GLY A 397 -14.06 -2.57 -13.44
CA GLY A 397 -12.69 -2.97 -13.81
C GLY A 397 -11.71 -2.94 -12.63
N GLY A 398 -10.44 -3.30 -12.90
CA GLY A 398 -9.40 -3.44 -11.87
C GLY A 398 -9.24 -2.22 -10.97
N SER A 399 -9.04 -2.46 -9.67
CA SER A 399 -8.86 -1.42 -8.65
C SER A 399 -7.98 -1.91 -7.51
N TYR A 400 -7.27 -0.96 -6.90
CA TYR A 400 -6.56 -1.11 -5.63
C TYR A 400 -7.15 -0.19 -4.55
N SER A 401 -8.18 0.60 -4.91
CA SER A 401 -8.85 1.54 -4.01
C SER A 401 -9.61 0.83 -2.89
N SER A 402 -9.75 1.50 -1.76
CA SER A 402 -10.63 1.09 -0.66
C SER A 402 -12.01 1.73 -0.82
N PRO A 403 -13.11 1.05 -0.42
CA PRO A 403 -14.44 1.66 -0.41
C PRO A 403 -14.48 2.90 0.47
N HIS A 404 -15.21 3.92 0.05
CA HIS A 404 -15.36 5.19 0.76
C HIS A 404 -16.83 5.51 0.96
N LEU A 405 -17.24 5.75 2.21
CA LEU A 405 -18.60 6.17 2.54
C LEU A 405 -18.76 7.67 2.28
N ALA A 406 -19.79 8.04 1.56
CA ALA A 406 -20.20 9.42 1.34
C ALA A 406 -21.69 9.59 1.66
N THR A 407 -22.08 10.74 2.18
CA THR A 407 -23.48 11.14 2.25
C THR A 407 -23.70 12.24 1.22
N ILE A 408 -24.44 11.95 0.16
CA ILE A 408 -24.71 12.87 -0.94
C ILE A 408 -26.21 13.07 -0.98
N ASP A 409 -26.66 14.32 -0.91
CA ASP A 409 -28.10 14.67 -0.84
C ASP A 409 -28.86 13.87 0.25
N GLY A 410 -28.24 13.70 1.42
CA GLY A 410 -28.81 12.97 2.55
C GLY A 410 -28.83 11.44 2.41
N VAL A 411 -28.31 10.88 1.30
CA VAL A 411 -28.28 9.43 1.04
C VAL A 411 -26.88 8.88 1.24
N ALA A 412 -26.76 7.87 2.10
CA ALA A 412 -25.50 7.14 2.30
C ALA A 412 -25.17 6.31 1.05
N GLN A 413 -23.95 6.45 0.55
CA GLN A 413 -23.46 5.80 -0.66
C GLN A 413 -22.03 5.30 -0.44
N VAL A 414 -21.68 4.17 -1.03
CA VAL A 414 -20.30 3.66 -1.03
C VAL A 414 -19.70 3.83 -2.42
N LEU A 415 -18.60 4.58 -2.46
CA LEU A 415 -17.87 4.88 -3.68
C LEU A 415 -16.62 4.03 -3.78
N ILE A 416 -16.26 3.63 -5.00
CA ILE A 416 -14.99 2.98 -5.31
C ILE A 416 -14.43 3.51 -6.64
N LEU A 417 -13.14 3.86 -6.66
CA LEU A 417 -12.42 4.15 -7.90
C LEU A 417 -11.93 2.85 -8.54
N SER A 418 -11.99 2.76 -9.86
CA SER A 418 -11.53 1.61 -10.62
C SER A 418 -11.02 2.01 -12.02
N ALA A 419 -10.51 1.07 -12.80
CA ALA A 419 -9.97 1.35 -14.13
C ALA A 419 -10.92 2.10 -15.07
N PRO A 420 -12.25 1.83 -15.12
CA PRO A 420 -13.16 2.60 -15.96
C PRO A 420 -13.68 3.89 -15.30
N GLY A 421 -13.30 4.20 -14.05
CA GLY A 421 -13.74 5.42 -13.37
C GLY A 421 -14.23 5.20 -11.94
N VAL A 422 -15.30 5.87 -11.53
CA VAL A 422 -15.91 5.74 -10.21
C VAL A 422 -17.29 5.08 -10.31
N VAL A 423 -17.60 4.25 -9.32
CA VAL A 423 -18.94 3.70 -9.13
C VAL A 423 -19.42 4.01 -7.71
N SER A 424 -20.71 4.30 -7.57
CA SER A 424 -21.42 4.48 -6.32
C SER A 424 -22.50 3.43 -6.17
N VAL A 425 -22.57 2.79 -5.00
CA VAL A 425 -23.56 1.78 -4.68
C VAL A 425 -24.27 2.08 -3.36
N ASN A 426 -25.47 1.54 -3.21
CA ASN A 426 -26.17 1.53 -1.93
C ASN A 426 -25.43 0.55 -0.97
N PRO A 427 -25.06 0.96 0.25
CA PRO A 427 -24.33 0.12 1.19
C PRO A 427 -25.09 -1.13 1.67
N ALA A 428 -26.43 -1.07 1.72
CA ALA A 428 -27.25 -2.16 2.27
C ALA A 428 -27.38 -3.36 1.31
N ASP A 429 -27.47 -3.10 -0.01
CA ASP A 429 -27.75 -4.14 -1.01
C ASP A 429 -26.82 -4.15 -2.24
N GLY A 430 -25.83 -3.24 -2.29
CA GLY A 430 -24.85 -3.16 -3.36
C GLY A 430 -25.40 -2.69 -4.71
N LYS A 431 -26.63 -2.22 -4.78
CA LYS A 431 -27.20 -1.72 -6.03
C LYS A 431 -26.49 -0.48 -6.52
N LEU A 432 -26.24 -0.42 -7.82
CA LEU A 432 -25.69 0.75 -8.49
C LEU A 432 -26.61 1.96 -8.29
N LEU A 433 -26.05 3.06 -7.82
CA LEU A 433 -26.72 4.37 -7.78
C LEU A 433 -26.32 5.19 -9.01
N TRP A 434 -25.02 5.34 -9.25
CA TRP A 434 -24.48 6.02 -10.43
C TRP A 434 -23.05 5.56 -10.71
N ASP A 435 -22.57 5.82 -11.92
CA ASP A 435 -21.18 5.67 -12.32
C ASP A 435 -20.72 6.85 -13.18
N TYR A 436 -19.42 7.11 -13.20
CA TYR A 436 -18.79 8.08 -14.10
C TYR A 436 -17.53 7.49 -14.70
N LYS A 437 -17.44 7.54 -16.01
CA LYS A 437 -16.32 6.96 -16.76
C LYS A 437 -15.14 7.91 -16.86
N TRP A 438 -13.98 7.44 -16.46
CA TRP A 438 -12.70 8.08 -16.68
C TRP A 438 -11.61 7.00 -16.78
N GLU A 439 -11.10 6.79 -17.99
CA GLU A 439 -10.11 5.74 -18.22
C GLU A 439 -8.83 5.97 -17.42
N GLY A 440 -8.37 4.93 -16.76
CA GLY A 440 -7.18 4.90 -15.93
C GLY A 440 -7.36 3.92 -14.78
N GLY A 441 -6.27 3.42 -14.19
CA GLY A 441 -6.33 2.63 -12.97
C GLY A 441 -6.66 3.51 -11.75
N ALA A 442 -6.92 2.88 -10.61
CA ALA A 442 -7.10 3.59 -9.34
C ALA A 442 -6.47 2.81 -8.17
N ILE A 443 -5.78 3.55 -7.32
CA ILE A 443 -5.19 3.01 -6.08
C ILE A 443 -5.79 3.72 -4.86
N ILE A 444 -5.90 5.05 -4.93
CA ILE A 444 -6.39 5.88 -3.81
C ILE A 444 -7.91 5.92 -3.74
N GLN A 445 -8.43 6.46 -2.66
CA GLN A 445 -9.86 6.68 -2.46
C GLN A 445 -10.36 7.96 -3.16
N PRO A 446 -11.66 8.06 -3.51
CA PRO A 446 -12.25 9.33 -3.87
C PRO A 446 -12.23 10.31 -2.69
N GLY A 447 -12.17 11.60 -2.95
CA GLY A 447 -12.36 12.63 -1.93
C GLY A 447 -13.76 13.22 -2.00
N ILE A 448 -14.30 13.64 -0.85
CA ILE A 448 -15.61 14.29 -0.77
C ILE A 448 -15.39 15.72 -0.31
N THR A 449 -15.87 16.67 -1.08
CA THR A 449 -15.79 18.09 -0.73
C THR A 449 -16.90 18.47 0.25
N GLN A 450 -16.75 19.61 0.92
CA GLN A 450 -17.72 20.08 1.91
C GLN A 450 -19.12 20.31 1.32
N ASP A 451 -19.20 20.66 0.05
CA ASP A 451 -20.46 20.86 -0.71
C ASP A 451 -20.99 19.57 -1.38
N GLY A 452 -20.41 18.41 -1.06
CA GLY A 452 -20.87 17.10 -1.50
C GLY A 452 -20.39 16.67 -2.90
N ASP A 453 -19.56 17.46 -3.58
CA ASP A 453 -18.94 17.04 -4.84
C ASP A 453 -17.88 15.95 -4.59
N VAL A 454 -17.62 15.14 -5.60
CA VAL A 454 -16.69 14.01 -5.55
C VAL A 454 -15.43 14.32 -6.36
N LEU A 455 -14.26 14.21 -5.70
CA LEU A 455 -12.99 14.25 -6.38
C LEU A 455 -12.58 12.84 -6.77
N ILE A 456 -12.27 12.63 -8.03
CA ILE A 456 -11.77 11.37 -8.57
C ILE A 456 -10.39 11.54 -9.18
N ASN A 457 -9.60 10.48 -9.14
CA ASN A 457 -8.23 10.45 -9.61
C ASN A 457 -8.01 9.21 -10.48
N GLY A 458 -7.19 9.38 -11.50
CA GLY A 458 -6.79 8.28 -12.36
C GLY A 458 -5.27 8.11 -12.37
N MET A 459 -4.81 6.92 -12.74
CA MET A 459 -3.39 6.62 -12.89
C MET A 459 -3.11 5.70 -14.09
N THR A 460 -1.88 5.73 -14.54
CA THR A 460 -1.30 4.78 -15.50
C THR A 460 -0.06 4.13 -14.90
N ALA A 461 0.59 3.25 -15.63
CA ALA A 461 1.88 2.68 -15.22
C ALA A 461 2.99 3.74 -15.01
N MET A 462 2.78 4.96 -15.52
CA MET A 462 3.73 6.08 -15.39
C MET A 462 3.40 7.03 -14.22
N GLY A 463 2.39 6.73 -13.40
CA GLY A 463 1.95 7.56 -12.28
C GLY A 463 0.55 8.15 -12.46
N GLY A 464 0.19 9.10 -11.61
CA GLY A 464 -1.11 9.79 -11.65
C GLY A 464 -1.31 10.63 -12.91
N ILE A 465 -2.54 10.66 -13.44
CA ILE A 465 -2.88 11.39 -14.67
C ILE A 465 -3.64 12.70 -14.41
N GLY A 466 -4.16 12.89 -13.20
CA GLY A 466 -4.87 14.12 -12.81
C GLY A 466 -5.99 13.89 -11.82
N THR A 467 -6.76 14.95 -11.59
CA THR A 467 -7.91 14.99 -10.69
C THR A 467 -9.10 15.61 -11.41
N LYS A 468 -10.30 15.04 -11.25
CA LYS A 468 -11.58 15.63 -11.68
C LYS A 468 -12.45 15.92 -10.48
N ARG A 469 -13.24 16.99 -10.55
CA ARG A 469 -14.31 17.29 -9.61
C ARG A 469 -15.66 17.05 -10.29
N LEU A 470 -16.49 16.23 -9.65
CA LEU A 470 -17.82 15.87 -10.13
C LEU A 470 -18.89 16.41 -9.18
N ALA A 471 -19.83 17.16 -9.71
CA ALA A 471 -21.10 17.44 -9.03
C ALA A 471 -22.03 16.23 -9.19
N ILE A 472 -22.69 15.82 -8.12
CA ILE A 472 -23.63 14.71 -8.15
C ILE A 472 -25.04 15.27 -7.97
N LYS A 473 -25.79 15.35 -9.06
CA LYS A 473 -27.19 15.80 -9.04
C LYS A 473 -28.12 14.65 -8.72
N HIS A 474 -29.17 14.94 -7.96
CA HIS A 474 -30.21 13.98 -7.60
C HIS A 474 -31.58 14.56 -7.92
N ASP A 475 -32.14 14.17 -9.05
CA ASP A 475 -33.42 14.66 -9.53
C ASP A 475 -34.37 13.51 -9.84
N GLY A 476 -35.60 13.54 -9.26
CA GLY A 476 -36.62 12.52 -9.53
C GLY A 476 -36.20 11.08 -9.21
N GLY A 477 -35.27 10.87 -8.29
CA GLY A 477 -34.71 9.57 -7.90
C GLY A 477 -33.57 9.07 -8.80
N ALA A 478 -33.16 9.85 -9.80
CA ALA A 478 -32.02 9.56 -10.66
C ALA A 478 -30.79 10.37 -10.23
N TRP A 479 -29.64 9.70 -10.21
CA TRP A 479 -28.34 10.29 -9.90
C TRP A 479 -27.58 10.61 -11.19
N THR A 480 -27.09 11.84 -11.34
CA THR A 480 -26.36 12.29 -12.53
C THR A 480 -25.07 12.99 -12.14
N PRO A 481 -23.89 12.35 -12.35
CA PRO A 481 -22.61 12.99 -12.16
C PRO A 481 -22.29 13.93 -13.32
N GLU A 482 -21.90 15.18 -13.00
CA GLU A 482 -21.48 16.19 -13.97
C GLU A 482 -20.06 16.68 -13.65
N GLU A 483 -19.20 16.72 -14.63
CA GLU A 483 -17.83 17.25 -14.46
C GLU A 483 -17.87 18.76 -14.30
N ARG A 484 -17.30 19.27 -13.20
CA ARG A 484 -17.06 20.70 -13.01
C ARG A 484 -15.76 21.15 -13.66
N TRP A 485 -14.69 20.38 -13.44
CA TRP A 485 -13.37 20.63 -13.99
C TRP A 485 -12.48 19.38 -13.97
N THR A 486 -11.44 19.41 -14.81
CA THR A 486 -10.31 18.48 -14.79
C THR A 486 -9.02 19.27 -14.57
N SER A 487 -8.17 18.79 -13.67
CA SER A 487 -6.90 19.42 -13.29
C SER A 487 -5.71 18.47 -13.48
N ASN A 488 -4.61 19.02 -13.98
CA ASN A 488 -3.29 18.41 -13.97
C ASN A 488 -2.41 18.93 -12.81
N GLY A 489 -2.98 19.75 -11.93
CA GLY A 489 -2.28 20.33 -10.78
C GLY A 489 -2.02 19.36 -9.66
N LEU A 490 -2.82 18.30 -9.57
CA LEU A 490 -2.72 17.24 -8.58
C LEU A 490 -2.82 15.89 -9.32
N LYS A 491 -1.84 15.02 -9.11
CA LYS A 491 -1.72 13.71 -9.80
C LYS A 491 -1.28 12.64 -8.81
N PRO A 492 -2.09 12.32 -7.82
CA PRO A 492 -1.76 11.27 -6.86
C PRO A 492 -1.66 9.92 -7.59
N TYR A 493 -0.78 9.05 -7.08
CA TYR A 493 -0.56 7.70 -7.61
C TYR A 493 -1.10 6.65 -6.62
N PHE A 494 -0.36 6.39 -5.54
CA PHE A 494 -0.83 5.65 -4.36
C PHE A 494 -0.60 6.45 -3.07
N ASN A 495 -0.13 7.66 -3.20
CA ASN A 495 -0.07 8.70 -2.20
C ASN A 495 -1.34 9.55 -2.29
N ASP A 496 -2.03 9.69 -1.18
CA ASP A 496 -3.32 10.36 -1.11
C ASP A 496 -3.22 11.90 -1.12
N TYR A 497 -4.34 12.56 -0.95
CA TYR A 497 -4.46 14.00 -0.76
C TYR A 497 -5.49 14.27 0.35
N ASP A 498 -5.39 15.45 0.96
CA ASP A 498 -6.30 15.92 2.00
C ASP A 498 -7.00 17.20 1.55
N ILE A 499 -8.28 17.32 1.90
CA ILE A 499 -9.11 18.49 1.57
C ILE A 499 -9.18 19.41 2.78
N HIS A 500 -8.85 20.69 2.57
CA HIS A 500 -8.86 21.67 3.64
C HIS A 500 -9.18 23.09 3.13
N LYS A 501 -10.17 23.74 3.75
CA LYS A 501 -10.53 25.13 3.48
C LYS A 501 -10.66 25.47 1.98
N GLY A 502 -11.38 24.64 1.23
CA GLY A 502 -11.61 24.82 -0.22
C GLY A 502 -10.42 24.50 -1.12
N HIS A 503 -9.39 23.82 -0.61
CA HIS A 503 -8.21 23.39 -1.35
C HIS A 503 -7.94 21.91 -1.15
N ALA A 504 -7.24 21.30 -2.11
CA ALA A 504 -6.69 19.95 -1.96
C ALA A 504 -5.16 20.03 -1.93
N TYR A 505 -4.59 19.42 -0.89
CA TYR A 505 -3.16 19.25 -0.67
C TYR A 505 -2.82 17.80 -0.92
N GLY A 506 -1.85 17.52 -1.77
CA GLY A 506 -1.48 16.16 -2.14
C GLY A 506 -0.30 16.15 -3.08
N PHE A 507 -0.14 15.10 -3.86
CA PHE A 507 1.04 14.94 -4.68
C PHE A 507 0.72 15.15 -6.17
N ASP A 508 1.60 15.86 -6.86
CA ASP A 508 1.74 15.82 -8.30
C ASP A 508 2.94 14.92 -8.61
N ASN A 509 2.67 13.62 -8.72
CA ASN A 509 3.64 12.54 -8.67
C ASN A 509 4.47 12.59 -7.37
N ASN A 510 5.76 12.92 -7.41
CA ASN A 510 6.69 12.87 -6.27
C ASN A 510 6.83 14.20 -5.52
N ILE A 511 6.06 15.22 -5.89
CA ILE A 511 6.20 16.58 -5.36
C ILE A 511 4.86 17.01 -4.76
N LEU A 512 4.89 17.55 -3.55
CA LEU A 512 3.70 18.08 -2.89
C LEU A 512 3.15 19.28 -3.68
N SER A 513 1.83 19.36 -3.76
CA SER A 513 1.11 20.38 -4.51
C SER A 513 -0.18 20.77 -3.81
N CYS A 514 -0.62 22.01 -4.02
CA CYS A 514 -1.91 22.52 -3.59
C CYS A 514 -2.70 22.98 -4.82
N ILE A 515 -3.98 22.60 -4.90
CA ILE A 515 -4.91 23.10 -5.90
C ILE A 515 -6.13 23.75 -5.25
N ASP A 516 -6.68 24.74 -5.92
CA ASP A 516 -7.96 25.36 -5.58
C ASP A 516 -9.11 24.46 -6.03
N LEU A 517 -10.05 24.15 -5.15
CA LEU A 517 -11.18 23.31 -5.48
C LEU A 517 -12.24 24.03 -6.34
N THR A 518 -12.22 25.36 -6.41
CA THR A 518 -13.19 26.12 -7.21
C THR A 518 -12.97 25.89 -8.71
N ASP A 519 -11.71 25.87 -9.16
CA ASP A 519 -11.37 25.80 -10.59
C ASP A 519 -10.28 24.76 -10.94
N GLY A 520 -9.78 24.02 -9.95
CA GLY A 520 -8.74 23.00 -10.13
C GLY A 520 -7.34 23.56 -10.39
N LYS A 521 -7.15 24.90 -10.31
CA LYS A 521 -5.84 25.49 -10.59
C LYS A 521 -4.86 25.26 -9.45
N ARG A 522 -3.60 25.02 -9.84
CA ARG A 522 -2.50 24.90 -8.89
C ARG A 522 -2.19 26.23 -8.23
N LYS A 523 -2.15 26.24 -6.90
CA LYS A 523 -1.68 27.37 -6.08
C LYS A 523 -0.16 27.35 -5.98
N TRP A 524 0.40 26.19 -5.63
CA TRP A 524 1.84 25.98 -5.53
C TRP A 524 2.22 24.50 -5.75
N LYS A 525 3.49 24.26 -5.96
CA LYS A 525 4.13 22.94 -6.01
C LYS A 525 5.54 23.07 -5.42
N GLY A 526 5.89 22.21 -4.45
CA GLY A 526 7.20 22.24 -3.79
C GLY A 526 7.39 21.03 -2.90
N GLY A 527 8.65 20.80 -2.47
CA GLY A 527 9.03 19.65 -1.67
C GLY A 527 9.00 18.33 -2.44
N ARG A 528 10.11 17.59 -2.39
CA ARG A 528 10.22 16.25 -2.97
C ARG A 528 10.18 15.24 -1.85
N TYR A 529 9.14 14.41 -1.84
CA TYR A 529 8.90 13.41 -0.81
C TYR A 529 8.76 12.00 -1.41
N GLY A 530 9.06 11.84 -2.71
CA GLY A 530 8.82 10.57 -3.40
C GLY A 530 7.34 10.20 -3.38
N ASN A 531 7.04 8.92 -3.26
CA ASN A 531 5.68 8.42 -3.02
C ASN A 531 5.39 8.38 -1.50
N GLY A 532 5.60 9.53 -0.83
CA GLY A 532 5.33 9.70 0.59
C GLY A 532 3.84 9.71 0.90
N GLN A 533 3.53 9.75 2.19
CA GLN A 533 2.16 9.83 2.72
C GLN A 533 2.03 11.04 3.63
N MET A 534 0.80 11.46 3.90
CA MET A 534 0.58 12.63 4.75
C MET A 534 -0.67 12.52 5.59
N ILE A 535 -0.76 13.40 6.59
CA ILE A 535 -1.89 13.59 7.47
C ILE A 535 -2.03 15.09 7.78
N LEU A 536 -3.26 15.59 7.79
CA LEU A 536 -3.58 16.99 8.03
C LEU A 536 -3.95 17.22 9.51
N LEU A 537 -3.24 18.11 10.18
CA LEU A 537 -3.66 18.69 11.46
C LEU A 537 -4.45 19.97 11.18
N ALA A 538 -5.78 19.81 11.03
CA ALA A 538 -6.66 20.84 10.47
C ALA A 538 -6.70 22.13 11.31
N ASP A 539 -6.60 22.03 12.65
CA ASP A 539 -6.72 23.15 13.58
C ASP A 539 -5.48 24.07 13.61
N GLN A 540 -4.40 23.63 12.96
CA GLN A 540 -3.16 24.41 12.85
C GLN A 540 -2.73 24.67 11.41
N ASP A 541 -3.51 24.25 10.41
CA ASP A 541 -3.13 24.34 8.99
C ASP A 541 -1.74 23.70 8.73
N LEU A 542 -1.54 22.47 9.21
CA LEU A 542 -0.27 21.73 9.12
C LEU A 542 -0.45 20.37 8.47
N LEU A 543 0.51 20.01 7.62
CA LEU A 543 0.66 18.65 7.08
C LEU A 543 1.87 17.98 7.76
N ILE A 544 1.68 16.80 8.31
CA ILE A 544 2.77 15.89 8.67
C ILE A 544 2.97 14.98 7.46
N VAL A 545 4.16 15.00 6.88
CA VAL A 545 4.50 14.23 5.67
C VAL A 545 5.59 13.22 6.00
N THR A 546 5.36 11.96 5.68
CA THR A 546 6.41 10.93 5.66
C THR A 546 6.91 10.78 4.23
N SER A 547 8.21 10.98 3.98
CA SER A 547 8.78 10.79 2.65
C SER A 547 8.99 9.30 2.34
N GLU A 548 9.03 8.94 1.06
CA GLU A 548 9.36 7.58 0.61
C GLU A 548 10.73 7.11 1.13
N GLU A 549 11.66 8.03 1.29
CA GLU A 549 13.03 7.74 1.75
C GLU A 549 13.15 7.67 3.28
N GLY A 550 12.02 7.81 4.00
CA GLY A 550 11.98 7.67 5.46
C GLY A 550 12.32 8.94 6.21
N GLU A 551 11.93 10.11 5.72
CA GLU A 551 11.99 11.36 6.46
C GLU A 551 10.62 11.76 6.97
N LEU A 552 10.57 12.50 8.06
CA LEU A 552 9.39 13.16 8.60
C LEU A 552 9.52 14.66 8.38
N ALA A 553 8.52 15.26 7.74
CA ALA A 553 8.48 16.70 7.51
C ALA A 553 7.19 17.32 8.04
N LEU A 554 7.29 18.56 8.48
CA LEU A 554 6.17 19.41 8.84
C LEU A 554 6.03 20.51 7.79
N VAL A 555 4.87 20.61 7.16
CA VAL A 555 4.62 21.55 6.06
C VAL A 555 3.38 22.38 6.36
N SER A 556 3.39 23.67 6.02
CA SER A 556 2.22 24.53 6.16
C SER A 556 1.16 24.19 5.10
N ALA A 557 -0.09 23.98 5.53
CA ALA A 557 -1.25 23.80 4.67
C ALA A 557 -1.90 25.17 4.30
N THR A 558 -1.08 26.10 3.81
CA THR A 558 -1.50 27.42 3.34
C THR A 558 -1.51 27.49 1.81
N THR A 559 -2.21 28.47 1.26
CA THR A 559 -2.46 28.59 -0.18
C THR A 559 -1.44 29.48 -0.91
N ASP A 560 -0.68 30.28 -0.17
CA ASP A 560 0.19 31.31 -0.76
C ASP A 560 1.40 30.70 -1.46
N GLN A 561 2.11 29.81 -0.76
CA GLN A 561 3.31 29.14 -1.25
C GLN A 561 3.60 27.87 -0.48
N TYR A 562 4.38 26.99 -1.08
CA TYR A 562 4.97 25.87 -0.36
C TYR A 562 5.92 26.37 0.74
N LYS A 563 5.70 25.88 1.98
CA LYS A 563 6.56 26.18 3.12
C LYS A 563 6.75 24.94 3.98
N GLU A 564 7.95 24.37 3.92
CA GLU A 564 8.41 23.37 4.88
C GLU A 564 8.87 24.07 6.15
N ILE A 565 8.36 23.63 7.29
CA ILE A 565 8.63 24.22 8.61
C ILE A 565 9.78 23.50 9.28
N ALA A 566 9.76 22.16 9.22
CA ALA A 566 10.77 21.31 9.83
C ALA A 566 10.90 19.98 9.09
N ARG A 567 12.07 19.34 9.24
CA ARG A 567 12.35 17.99 8.70
C ARG A 567 13.31 17.25 9.63
N MET A 568 13.12 15.94 9.76
CA MET A 568 14.00 15.07 10.51
C MET A 568 14.05 13.65 9.88
N PRO A 569 15.16 12.91 10.06
CA PRO A 569 15.19 11.50 9.67
C PRO A 569 14.22 10.68 10.54
N LEU A 570 13.56 9.71 9.92
CA LEU A 570 12.59 8.82 10.56
C LEU A 570 13.05 7.35 10.45
N PHE A 571 13.21 6.85 9.22
CA PHE A 571 13.62 5.50 8.88
C PHE A 571 14.74 5.51 7.83
N ASN A 572 15.42 4.38 7.66
CA ASN A 572 16.47 4.23 6.64
C ASN A 572 16.04 3.36 5.46
N ALA A 573 14.73 3.12 5.31
CA ALA A 573 14.18 2.25 4.28
C ALA A 573 12.91 2.84 3.68
N LYS A 574 12.51 2.30 2.54
CA LYS A 574 11.32 2.70 1.79
C LYS A 574 10.07 2.75 2.69
N THR A 575 9.41 3.90 2.75
CA THR A 575 8.29 4.19 3.64
C THR A 575 7.09 4.63 2.82
N TRP A 576 6.09 3.74 2.68
CA TRP A 576 4.86 3.98 1.93
C TRP A 576 3.60 3.89 2.79
N ASN A 577 3.76 3.51 4.07
CA ASN A 577 2.64 3.36 4.98
C ASN A 577 2.12 4.73 5.44
N HIS A 578 0.80 4.88 5.53
CA HIS A 578 0.18 6.08 6.09
C HIS A 578 0.58 6.29 7.55
N PRO A 579 0.98 7.50 7.96
CA PRO A 579 1.15 7.84 9.36
C PRO A 579 -0.20 7.91 10.07
N VAL A 580 -0.19 7.81 11.40
CA VAL A 580 -1.36 7.96 12.25
C VAL A 580 -1.04 8.90 13.40
N VAL A 581 -1.95 9.81 13.71
CA VAL A 581 -1.84 10.70 14.87
C VAL A 581 -3.05 10.48 15.76
N VAL A 582 -2.81 10.08 17.01
CA VAL A 582 -3.83 9.95 18.06
C VAL A 582 -3.41 10.73 19.29
N GLY A 583 -4.20 11.74 19.67
CA GLY A 583 -3.75 12.73 20.64
C GLY A 583 -2.42 13.34 20.18
N ASN A 584 -1.41 13.30 21.04
CA ASN A 584 -0.06 13.79 20.70
C ASN A 584 0.95 12.67 20.38
N VAL A 585 0.47 11.49 20.00
CA VAL A 585 1.31 10.36 19.58
C VAL A 585 1.22 10.19 18.07
N LEU A 586 2.37 10.25 17.40
CA LEU A 586 2.56 9.91 16.01
C LEU A 586 3.03 8.45 15.91
N LEU A 587 2.27 7.63 15.20
CA LEU A 587 2.60 6.25 14.87
C LEU A 587 3.01 6.15 13.41
N VAL A 588 4.15 5.53 13.15
CA VAL A 588 4.73 5.38 11.81
C VAL A 588 5.33 3.98 11.64
N ARG A 589 5.32 3.50 10.41
CA ARG A 589 6.00 2.24 10.04
C ARG A 589 6.43 2.24 8.59
N ASN A 590 7.29 1.28 8.26
CA ASN A 590 7.58 0.83 6.90
C ASN A 590 7.49 -0.71 6.83
N GLY A 591 8.12 -1.33 5.83
CA GLY A 591 8.16 -2.78 5.67
C GLY A 591 9.12 -3.52 6.63
N GLU A 592 9.86 -2.81 7.48
CA GLU A 592 10.95 -3.37 8.30
C GLU A 592 10.79 -3.05 9.78
N GLU A 593 10.30 -1.85 10.10
CA GLU A 593 10.21 -1.35 11.47
C GLU A 593 9.00 -0.44 11.66
N MET A 594 8.57 -0.29 12.90
CA MET A 594 7.56 0.66 13.34
C MET A 594 8.02 1.43 14.57
N ALA A 595 7.50 2.65 14.76
CA ALA A 595 7.86 3.51 15.88
C ALA A 595 6.69 4.40 16.31
N ALA A 596 6.72 4.80 17.59
CA ALA A 596 5.87 5.87 18.13
C ALA A 596 6.72 7.06 18.56
N PHE A 597 6.21 8.25 18.27
CA PHE A 597 6.82 9.50 18.68
C PHE A 597 5.83 10.34 19.46
N LYS A 598 6.28 10.91 20.57
CA LYS A 598 5.55 11.93 21.31
C LYS A 598 5.79 13.27 20.64
N LEU A 599 4.74 13.89 20.14
CA LEU A 599 4.75 15.26 19.63
C LEU A 599 4.60 16.21 20.83
N ALA A 600 5.45 17.23 20.91
CA ALA A 600 5.30 18.27 21.95
C ALA A 600 4.01 19.05 21.68
N ALA A 601 3.24 19.34 22.72
CA ALA A 601 2.03 20.17 22.60
C ALA A 601 2.39 21.62 22.23
N ASP A 602 1.47 22.31 21.54
CA ASP A 602 1.58 23.73 21.27
C ASP A 602 1.62 24.52 22.61
N PRO A 603 2.68 25.30 22.88
CA PRO A 603 2.79 26.03 24.14
C PRO A 603 1.67 27.08 24.35
N ALA A 604 0.95 27.45 23.29
CA ALA A 604 -0.21 28.33 23.38
C ALA A 604 -1.50 27.61 23.86
N GLN A 605 -1.50 26.28 24.00
CA GLN A 605 -2.64 25.56 24.58
C GLN A 605 -2.53 25.54 26.12
N PRO A 606 -3.60 25.90 26.86
CA PRO A 606 -3.66 25.65 28.30
C PRO A 606 -3.52 24.15 28.54
N THR A 607 -2.60 23.75 29.41
CA THR A 607 -2.48 22.36 29.86
C THR A 607 -3.79 21.93 30.54
N ASP A 608 -4.24 20.68 30.35
CA ASP A 608 -5.47 20.16 30.94
C ASP A 608 -5.52 20.29 32.49
N ALA A 609 -4.35 20.41 33.15
CA ALA A 609 -4.24 20.75 34.56
C ALA A 609 -4.89 22.11 34.95
N ALA A 610 -5.07 23.03 33.99
CA ALA A 610 -5.73 24.31 34.22
C ALA A 610 -7.26 24.26 34.05
N LYS A 611 -7.81 23.14 33.58
CA LYS A 611 -9.26 22.94 33.45
C LYS A 611 -9.92 22.32 34.69
N GLU A 612 -9.14 21.66 35.56
CA GLU A 612 -9.64 21.10 36.82
C GLU A 612 -9.68 22.13 37.96
N GLU A 613 -9.11 23.31 37.79
CA GLU A 613 -9.15 24.40 38.79
C GLU A 613 -10.16 25.54 38.49
N ARG A 614 -11.12 25.34 37.58
CA ARG A 614 -12.19 26.34 37.36
C ARG A 614 -13.58 25.79 37.60
#